data_bdbf3f46354e0672f57942454793ba05
#
_entry.id   bdbf3f46354e0672f57942454793ba05
#
_cell.length_a   1.000
_cell.length_b   1.000
_cell.length_c   1.000
_cell.angle_alpha   90.00
_cell.angle_beta   90.00
_cell.angle_gamma   90.00
#
_symmetry.space_group_name_H-M   'P 1'
#
loop_
_entity.id
_entity.type
_entity.pdbx_description
1 polymer ?
#
loop_
_entity_poly.entity_id
_entity_poly.type
_entity_poly.pdbx_seq_one_letter_code
_entity_poly.pdbx_strand_id
1 'polypeptide(L)'
;PGGLRRLCPSEILAGDLSLVDALKLLAQGDSSPAGIPALLRFPTLHWYQPAAAASTVSLHRGMTLVPPEAVSRDGLDAAIARLAEYIAYRQLPSGLFTYQFEPGLDRYGDEDNVVRQVGTTLAISAHARFSKKSASLAAADMAIRYHLQGLTDLPSVDGASFIATADKQNKLGVTALLCLALAQYPNPERYDDVRQRLIKGMLSLQRPSGMFVTAFPPAEQIT
;
A
#
# COMPACT_ATOMS: atom_id res chain seq x y z
N PRO A 1 19.05 -17.73 -36.07
CA PRO A 1 17.87 -17.22 -35.43
C PRO A 1 18.21 -17.00 -33.97
N GLY A 2 18.74 -15.80 -33.66
CA GLY A 2 19.02 -15.39 -32.28
C GLY A 2 17.70 -15.15 -31.55
N GLY A 3 17.37 -16.02 -30.59
CA GLY A 3 16.23 -15.81 -29.73
C GLY A 3 16.39 -14.51 -28.95
N LEU A 4 15.39 -13.65 -29.02
CA LEU A 4 15.30 -12.47 -28.18
C LEU A 4 15.27 -12.93 -26.72
N ARG A 5 16.35 -12.68 -26.00
CA ARG A 5 16.43 -13.00 -24.59
C ARG A 5 15.73 -11.89 -23.80
N ARG A 6 14.80 -12.24 -22.95
CA ARG A 6 14.20 -11.31 -22.01
C ARG A 6 15.25 -10.96 -20.95
N LEU A 7 15.66 -9.69 -20.91
CA LEU A 7 16.49 -9.20 -19.82
C LEU A 7 15.61 -9.01 -18.57
N CYS A 8 15.93 -9.71 -17.50
CA CYS A 8 15.34 -9.41 -16.19
C CYS A 8 15.96 -8.12 -15.64
N PRO A 9 15.23 -7.34 -14.80
CA PRO A 9 15.79 -6.17 -14.14
C PRO A 9 17.11 -6.46 -13.40
N SER A 10 17.27 -7.67 -12.84
CA SER A 10 18.49 -8.15 -12.21
C SER A 10 19.67 -8.35 -13.19
N GLU A 11 19.40 -8.63 -14.46
CA GLU A 11 20.46 -8.76 -15.49
C GLU A 11 20.91 -7.39 -16.01
N ILE A 12 20.01 -6.38 -15.96
CA ILE A 12 20.35 -4.99 -16.24
C ILE A 12 21.20 -4.41 -15.11
N LEU A 13 20.92 -4.79 -13.87
CA LEU A 13 21.68 -4.39 -12.69
C LEU A 13 23.03 -5.09 -12.52
N ALA A 14 23.26 -6.18 -13.24
CA ALA A 14 24.57 -6.87 -13.26
C ALA A 14 25.61 -6.16 -14.15
N GLY A 15 25.19 -5.20 -14.98
CA GLY A 15 26.10 -4.26 -15.64
C GLY A 15 26.30 -3.03 -14.75
N ASP A 16 27.40 -2.29 -14.93
CA ASP A 16 27.79 -1.12 -14.14
C ASP A 16 26.83 0.09 -14.19
N LEU A 17 25.64 -0.05 -14.81
CA LEU A 17 24.62 0.99 -14.88
C LEU A 17 23.33 0.55 -14.15
N SER A 18 22.91 1.35 -13.20
CA SER A 18 21.59 1.16 -12.59
C SER A 18 20.48 1.45 -13.60
N LEU A 19 19.31 0.78 -13.47
CA LEU A 19 18.12 1.07 -14.29
C LEU A 19 17.77 2.58 -14.25
N VAL A 20 17.97 3.22 -13.10
CA VAL A 20 17.73 4.67 -12.88
C VAL A 20 18.66 5.52 -13.71
N ASP A 21 19.92 5.14 -13.82
CA ASP A 21 20.91 5.88 -14.61
C ASP A 21 20.68 5.67 -16.10
N ALA A 22 20.30 4.47 -16.53
CA ALA A 22 19.88 4.21 -17.91
C ALA A 22 18.64 5.03 -18.30
N LEU A 23 17.65 5.15 -17.42
CA LEU A 23 16.46 5.99 -17.66
C LEU A 23 16.78 7.48 -17.67
N LYS A 24 17.71 7.97 -16.83
CA LYS A 24 18.17 9.36 -16.85
C LYS A 24 18.88 9.70 -18.16
N LEU A 25 19.74 8.83 -18.65
CA LEU A 25 20.44 8.99 -19.94
C LEU A 25 19.45 9.05 -21.11
N LEU A 26 18.40 8.22 -21.10
CA LEU A 26 17.33 8.25 -22.10
C LEU A 26 16.51 9.54 -22.05
N ALA A 27 16.26 10.10 -20.87
CA ALA A 27 15.51 11.33 -20.68
C ALA A 27 16.29 12.58 -21.12
N GLN A 28 17.62 12.53 -21.14
CA GLN A 28 18.47 13.65 -21.54
C GLN A 28 18.62 13.81 -23.05
N GLY A 29 18.09 12.88 -23.86
CA GLY A 29 18.06 12.99 -25.32
C GLY A 29 19.44 12.95 -25.99
N ASP A 30 20.47 12.62 -25.23
CA ASP A 30 21.83 12.56 -25.75
C ASP A 30 22.15 11.20 -26.37
N SER A 31 22.86 11.24 -27.47
CA SER A 31 23.32 10.08 -28.19
C SER A 31 23.99 9.09 -27.26
N SER A 32 23.61 7.83 -27.42
CA SER A 32 24.13 6.67 -26.71
C SER A 32 25.59 6.85 -26.27
N PRO A 33 25.92 6.84 -24.97
CA PRO A 33 27.30 6.82 -24.54
C PRO A 33 28.00 5.62 -25.19
N ALA A 34 29.20 5.81 -25.69
CA ALA A 34 29.98 4.76 -26.33
C ALA A 34 30.02 3.52 -25.41
N GLY A 35 29.38 2.43 -25.84
CA GLY A 35 29.34 1.17 -25.09
C GLY A 35 27.96 0.72 -24.58
N ILE A 36 26.91 1.52 -24.65
CA ILE A 36 25.56 1.05 -24.36
C ILE A 36 24.91 0.57 -25.67
N PRO A 37 24.52 -0.72 -25.79
CA PRO A 37 23.74 -1.15 -26.93
C PRO A 37 22.41 -0.39 -26.96
N ALA A 38 21.97 -0.04 -28.16
CA ALA A 38 20.70 0.67 -28.33
C ALA A 38 19.57 -0.01 -27.55
N LEU A 39 18.83 0.75 -26.70
CA LEU A 39 17.69 0.22 -25.99
C LEU A 39 16.52 0.08 -26.98
N LEU A 40 16.17 -1.16 -27.27
CA LEU A 40 15.03 -1.49 -28.11
C LEU A 40 13.78 -1.61 -27.22
N ARG A 41 12.79 -0.77 -27.50
CA ARG A 41 11.45 -0.93 -26.93
C ARG A 41 10.64 -1.83 -27.85
N PHE A 42 10.16 -2.94 -27.33
CA PHE A 42 9.28 -3.84 -28.07
C PHE A 42 8.04 -4.19 -27.23
N PRO A 43 6.89 -4.36 -27.87
CA PRO A 43 5.71 -4.87 -27.19
C PRO A 43 5.92 -6.34 -26.82
N THR A 44 5.51 -6.71 -25.59
CA THR A 44 5.50 -8.10 -25.15
C THR A 44 4.07 -8.57 -24.98
N LEU A 45 3.78 -9.77 -25.49
CA LEU A 45 2.54 -10.48 -25.22
C LEU A 45 2.84 -11.61 -24.23
N HIS A 46 2.03 -11.70 -23.22
CA HIS A 46 2.10 -12.76 -22.22
C HIS A 46 0.86 -13.64 -22.36
N TRP A 47 1.06 -14.94 -22.42
CA TRP A 47 -0.02 -15.90 -22.38
C TRP A 47 0.35 -17.09 -21.51
N TYR A 48 -0.67 -17.73 -20.98
CA TYR A 48 -0.56 -18.94 -20.20
C TYR A 48 -1.44 -20.02 -20.80
N GLN A 49 -0.93 -21.22 -20.91
CA GLN A 49 -1.70 -22.39 -21.31
C GLN A 49 -1.71 -23.41 -20.17
N PRO A 50 -2.84 -23.58 -19.45
CA PRO A 50 -2.98 -24.62 -18.45
C PRO A 50 -2.77 -25.99 -19.07
N ALA A 51 -2.04 -26.89 -18.41
CA ALA A 51 -1.72 -28.23 -18.95
C ALA A 51 -2.96 -29.05 -19.36
N ALA A 52 -4.11 -28.76 -18.78
CA ALA A 52 -5.38 -29.43 -19.06
C ALA A 52 -6.32 -28.64 -19.99
N ALA A 53 -5.96 -27.43 -20.42
CA ALA A 53 -6.82 -26.58 -21.22
C ALA A 53 -6.40 -26.61 -22.70
N ALA A 54 -7.38 -26.70 -23.59
CA ALA A 54 -7.16 -26.65 -25.03
C ALA A 54 -6.82 -25.23 -25.56
N SER A 55 -7.08 -24.18 -24.78
CA SER A 55 -6.90 -22.79 -25.19
C SER A 55 -5.87 -22.04 -24.34
N THR A 56 -5.16 -21.13 -24.98
CA THR A 56 -4.28 -20.17 -24.31
C THR A 56 -5.07 -19.00 -23.73
N VAL A 57 -4.65 -18.52 -22.58
CA VAL A 57 -5.20 -17.33 -21.93
C VAL A 57 -4.20 -16.20 -22.06
N SER A 58 -4.62 -15.07 -22.64
CA SER A 58 -3.82 -13.86 -22.68
C SER A 58 -3.71 -13.24 -21.28
N LEU A 59 -2.49 -12.84 -20.90
CA LEU A 59 -2.24 -12.20 -19.63
C LEU A 59 -1.90 -10.72 -19.82
N HIS A 60 -2.44 -9.87 -18.96
CA HIS A 60 -2.00 -8.48 -18.84
C HIS A 60 -1.12 -8.34 -17.61
N ARG A 61 0.16 -8.00 -17.80
CA ARG A 61 1.16 -7.92 -16.71
C ARG A 61 1.21 -9.18 -15.83
N GLY A 62 1.05 -10.35 -16.45
CA GLY A 62 1.06 -11.62 -15.73
C GLY A 62 -0.28 -12.03 -15.10
N MET A 63 -1.34 -11.25 -15.25
CA MET A 63 -2.68 -11.52 -14.72
C MET A 63 -3.70 -11.76 -15.84
N THR A 64 -4.68 -12.61 -15.57
CA THR A 64 -5.85 -12.76 -16.44
C THR A 64 -6.74 -11.53 -16.33
N LEU A 65 -7.19 -11.02 -17.49
CA LEU A 65 -8.22 -9.98 -17.51
C LEU A 65 -9.59 -10.64 -17.40
N VAL A 66 -10.40 -10.10 -16.50
CA VAL A 66 -11.82 -10.43 -16.44
C VAL A 66 -12.52 -9.50 -17.42
N PRO A 67 -13.20 -10.00 -18.45
CA PRO A 67 -13.90 -9.15 -19.39
C PRO A 67 -15.05 -8.42 -18.68
N PRO A 68 -15.38 -7.17 -19.06
CA PRO A 68 -16.38 -6.37 -18.34
C PRO A 68 -17.74 -7.06 -18.17
N GLU A 69 -18.15 -7.82 -19.17
CA GLU A 69 -19.41 -8.59 -19.17
C GLU A 69 -19.44 -9.76 -18.16
N ALA A 70 -18.26 -10.22 -17.74
CA ALA A 70 -18.13 -11.26 -16.72
C ALA A 70 -18.07 -10.72 -15.29
N VAL A 71 -18.01 -9.38 -15.15
CA VAL A 71 -18.04 -8.73 -13.83
C VAL A 71 -19.48 -8.70 -13.33
N SER A 72 -19.75 -9.47 -12.31
CA SER A 72 -21.06 -9.49 -11.64
C SER A 72 -20.91 -9.00 -10.19
N ARG A 73 -22.02 -8.56 -9.59
CA ARG A 73 -22.06 -8.18 -8.19
C ARG A 73 -21.61 -9.33 -7.28
N ASP A 74 -22.14 -10.52 -7.50
CA ASP A 74 -21.80 -11.71 -6.70
C ASP A 74 -20.31 -12.08 -6.84
N GLY A 75 -19.75 -11.92 -8.05
CA GLY A 75 -18.33 -12.12 -8.31
C GLY A 75 -17.45 -11.11 -7.55
N LEU A 76 -17.87 -9.85 -7.50
CA LEU A 76 -17.18 -8.81 -6.71
C LEU A 76 -17.29 -9.09 -5.21
N ASP A 77 -18.47 -9.40 -4.71
CA ASP A 77 -18.70 -9.72 -3.30
C ASP A 77 -17.86 -10.93 -2.86
N ALA A 78 -17.79 -11.97 -3.69
CA ALA A 78 -16.93 -13.14 -3.46
C ALA A 78 -15.44 -12.79 -3.48
N ALA A 79 -15.00 -11.89 -4.37
CA ALA A 79 -13.61 -11.43 -4.44
C ALA A 79 -13.24 -10.59 -3.20
N ILE A 80 -14.12 -9.68 -2.77
CA ILE A 80 -13.95 -8.86 -1.56
C ILE A 80 -13.86 -9.77 -0.33
N ALA A 81 -14.74 -10.77 -0.22
CA ALA A 81 -14.74 -11.70 0.90
C ALA A 81 -13.42 -12.49 0.99
N ARG A 82 -12.94 -13.02 -0.14
CA ARG A 82 -11.65 -13.74 -0.19
C ARG A 82 -10.47 -12.85 0.16
N LEU A 83 -10.48 -11.59 -0.32
CA LEU A 83 -9.42 -10.63 0.02
C LEU A 83 -9.41 -10.31 1.52
N ALA A 84 -10.57 -10.10 2.12
CA ALA A 84 -10.69 -9.84 3.55
C ALA A 84 -10.27 -11.05 4.41
N GLU A 85 -10.60 -12.26 3.99
CA GLU A 85 -10.15 -13.49 4.62
C GLU A 85 -8.61 -13.63 4.54
N TYR A 86 -8.04 -13.33 3.37
CA TYR A 86 -6.58 -13.32 3.20
C TYR A 86 -5.92 -12.27 4.10
N ILE A 87 -6.43 -11.05 4.16
CA ILE A 87 -5.90 -9.99 5.05
C ILE A 87 -5.95 -10.45 6.51
N ALA A 88 -7.07 -10.95 6.97
CA ALA A 88 -7.21 -11.44 8.35
C ALA A 88 -6.27 -12.62 8.65
N TYR A 89 -6.10 -13.54 7.70
CA TYR A 89 -5.17 -14.67 7.83
C TYR A 89 -3.70 -14.22 7.91
N ARG A 90 -3.35 -13.11 7.27
CA ARG A 90 -1.98 -12.56 7.23
C ARG A 90 -1.70 -11.55 8.35
N GLN A 91 -2.62 -11.40 9.28
CA GLN A 91 -2.39 -10.52 10.43
C GLN A 91 -1.43 -11.16 11.43
N LEU A 92 -0.46 -10.37 11.85
CA LEU A 92 0.51 -10.74 12.89
C LEU A 92 -0.09 -10.58 14.29
N PRO A 93 0.43 -11.26 15.31
CA PRO A 93 -0.02 -11.10 16.70
C PRO A 93 0.10 -9.66 17.22
N SER A 94 0.96 -8.83 16.64
CA SER A 94 1.08 -7.41 16.94
C SER A 94 -0.14 -6.58 16.52
N GLY A 95 -0.93 -7.06 15.56
CA GLY A 95 -2.01 -6.32 14.91
C GLY A 95 -1.62 -5.76 13.53
N LEU A 96 -0.34 -5.76 13.17
CA LEU A 96 0.13 -5.44 11.82
C LEU A 96 -0.19 -6.58 10.84
N PHE A 97 -0.05 -6.29 9.56
CA PHE A 97 -0.23 -7.28 8.49
C PHE A 97 1.13 -7.60 7.86
N THR A 98 1.30 -8.84 7.38
CA THR A 98 2.47 -9.20 6.58
C THR A 98 2.51 -8.32 5.33
N TYR A 99 3.58 -7.54 5.19
CA TYR A 99 3.63 -6.47 4.19
C TYR A 99 4.02 -6.95 2.80
N GLN A 100 5.06 -7.76 2.74
CA GLN A 100 5.67 -8.15 1.47
C GLN A 100 5.91 -9.65 1.41
N PHE A 101 5.63 -10.22 0.24
CA PHE A 101 6.02 -11.58 -0.12
C PHE A 101 6.90 -11.52 -1.37
N GLU A 102 8.04 -12.21 -1.33
CA GLU A 102 8.99 -12.31 -2.42
C GLU A 102 8.83 -13.68 -3.12
N PRO A 103 8.05 -13.77 -4.21
CA PRO A 103 7.76 -15.07 -4.83
C PRO A 103 8.99 -15.78 -5.37
N GLY A 104 10.02 -15.02 -5.77
CA GLY A 104 11.28 -15.59 -6.28
C GLY A 104 12.11 -16.31 -5.22
N LEU A 105 11.88 -15.99 -3.94
CA LEU A 105 12.60 -16.55 -2.79
C LEU A 105 11.67 -17.37 -1.88
N ASP A 106 10.38 -17.45 -2.23
CA ASP A 106 9.32 -18.12 -1.44
C ASP A 106 9.35 -17.72 0.04
N ARG A 107 9.53 -16.44 0.31
CA ARG A 107 9.60 -15.91 1.68
C ARG A 107 8.90 -14.57 1.84
N TYR A 108 8.56 -14.25 3.09
CA TYR A 108 8.11 -12.92 3.46
C TYR A 108 9.32 -12.02 3.74
N GLY A 109 9.26 -10.78 3.24
CA GLY A 109 10.26 -9.76 3.52
C GLY A 109 10.09 -9.16 4.91
N ASP A 110 11.19 -8.59 5.42
CA ASP A 110 11.22 -7.90 6.72
C ASP A 110 10.85 -6.41 6.59
N GLU A 111 10.64 -5.93 5.37
CA GLU A 111 10.25 -4.54 5.12
C GLU A 111 8.81 -4.29 5.58
N ASP A 112 8.56 -3.07 6.02
CA ASP A 112 7.24 -2.60 6.39
C ASP A 112 6.98 -1.17 5.90
N ASN A 113 5.71 -0.83 5.74
CA ASN A 113 5.29 0.51 5.36
C ASN A 113 4.04 0.92 6.14
N VAL A 114 4.23 1.77 7.12
CA VAL A 114 3.17 2.19 8.04
C VAL A 114 1.94 2.76 7.32
N VAL A 115 2.10 3.51 6.23
CA VAL A 115 0.96 4.06 5.46
C VAL A 115 0.12 2.93 4.86
N ARG A 116 0.77 1.88 4.35
CA ARG A 116 0.07 0.71 3.81
C ARG A 116 -0.58 -0.13 4.90
N GLN A 117 0.07 -0.25 6.06
CA GLN A 117 -0.52 -0.91 7.23
C GLN A 117 -1.83 -0.24 7.64
N VAL A 118 -1.83 1.10 7.75
CA VAL A 118 -3.06 1.84 8.10
C VAL A 118 -4.09 1.78 6.97
N GLY A 119 -3.65 1.79 5.70
CA GLY A 119 -4.54 1.57 4.56
C GLY A 119 -5.22 0.20 4.59
N THR A 120 -4.50 -0.85 4.98
CA THR A 120 -5.06 -2.19 5.19
C THR A 120 -6.04 -2.19 6.37
N THR A 121 -5.73 -1.46 7.45
CA THR A 121 -6.63 -1.27 8.59
C THR A 121 -7.95 -0.60 8.17
N LEU A 122 -7.89 0.40 7.31
CA LEU A 122 -9.08 1.03 6.74
C LEU A 122 -9.91 0.02 5.93
N ALA A 123 -9.27 -0.75 5.05
CA ALA A 123 -9.97 -1.74 4.23
C ALA A 123 -10.67 -2.81 5.07
N ILE A 124 -9.99 -3.36 6.09
CA ILE A 124 -10.59 -4.40 6.94
C ILE A 124 -11.68 -3.83 7.86
N SER A 125 -11.56 -2.57 8.31
CA SER A 125 -12.61 -1.89 9.08
C SER A 125 -13.88 -1.69 8.25
N ALA A 126 -13.73 -1.22 7.00
CA ALA A 126 -14.84 -1.07 6.07
C ALA A 126 -15.50 -2.42 5.77
N HIS A 127 -14.72 -3.47 5.56
CA HIS A 127 -15.26 -4.81 5.34
C HIS A 127 -15.97 -5.35 6.59
N ALA A 128 -15.43 -5.13 7.80
CA ALA A 128 -16.09 -5.53 9.04
C ALA A 128 -17.46 -4.87 9.19
N ARG A 129 -17.57 -3.58 8.85
CA ARG A 129 -18.84 -2.83 8.87
C ARG A 129 -19.84 -3.37 7.84
N PHE A 130 -19.37 -3.64 6.63
CA PHE A 130 -20.19 -4.14 5.53
C PHE A 130 -20.67 -5.57 5.76
N SER A 131 -19.74 -6.50 6.06
CA SER A 131 -20.02 -7.92 6.11
C SER A 131 -20.52 -8.41 7.47
N LYS A 132 -20.24 -7.65 8.54
CA LYS A 132 -20.48 -8.03 9.96
C LYS A 132 -19.80 -9.34 10.37
N LYS A 133 -18.78 -9.81 9.60
CA LYS A 133 -18.03 -11.03 9.93
C LYS A 133 -17.14 -10.80 11.16
N SER A 134 -17.20 -11.71 12.11
CA SER A 134 -16.42 -11.65 13.37
C SER A 134 -14.91 -11.64 13.14
N ALA A 135 -14.41 -12.41 12.15
CA ALA A 135 -12.99 -12.43 11.81
C ALA A 135 -12.48 -11.06 11.33
N SER A 136 -13.25 -10.36 10.49
CA SER A 136 -12.88 -9.02 10.02
C SER A 136 -12.96 -7.99 11.15
N LEU A 137 -13.93 -8.13 12.04
CA LEU A 137 -14.07 -7.28 13.23
C LEU A 137 -12.85 -7.46 14.16
N ALA A 138 -12.48 -8.71 14.45
CA ALA A 138 -11.32 -9.01 15.29
C ALA A 138 -10.02 -8.47 14.68
N ALA A 139 -9.84 -8.63 13.36
CA ALA A 139 -8.68 -8.11 12.67
C ALA A 139 -8.63 -6.57 12.69
N ALA A 140 -9.75 -5.90 12.46
CA ALA A 140 -9.84 -4.44 12.57
C ALA A 140 -9.53 -3.94 13.99
N ASP A 141 -10.09 -4.60 15.01
CA ASP A 141 -9.82 -4.27 16.41
C ASP A 141 -8.34 -4.37 16.78
N MET A 142 -7.67 -5.43 16.37
CA MET A 142 -6.25 -5.62 16.64
C MET A 142 -5.40 -4.55 15.95
N ALA A 143 -5.67 -4.26 14.67
CA ALA A 143 -4.95 -3.27 13.91
C ALA A 143 -5.16 -1.85 14.45
N ILE A 144 -6.40 -1.47 14.77
CA ILE A 144 -6.71 -0.16 15.38
C ILE A 144 -5.99 -0.02 16.72
N ARG A 145 -6.05 -1.03 17.59
CA ARG A 145 -5.34 -1.00 18.89
C ARG A 145 -3.84 -0.78 18.72
N TYR A 146 -3.23 -1.45 17.74
CA TYR A 146 -1.82 -1.25 17.44
C TYR A 146 -1.53 0.20 17.08
N HIS A 147 -2.25 0.76 16.13
CA HIS A 147 -2.00 2.13 15.68
C HIS A 147 -2.30 3.18 16.76
N LEU A 148 -3.30 2.95 17.61
CA LEU A 148 -3.62 3.86 18.72
C LEU A 148 -2.55 3.89 19.81
N GLN A 149 -1.63 2.93 19.89
CA GLN A 149 -0.47 3.03 20.77
C GLN A 149 0.45 4.21 20.40
N GLY A 150 0.45 4.61 19.13
CA GLY A 150 1.16 5.80 18.66
C GLY A 150 0.39 7.12 18.81
N LEU A 151 -0.80 7.12 19.43
CA LEU A 151 -1.57 8.34 19.63
C LEU A 151 -0.80 9.29 20.55
N THR A 152 -0.45 10.46 20.05
CA THR A 152 0.39 11.44 20.73
C THR A 152 -0.26 12.81 20.64
N ASP A 153 -0.32 13.51 21.75
CA ASP A 153 -0.85 14.88 21.79
C ASP A 153 0.10 15.86 21.11
N LEU A 154 -0.47 16.85 20.45
CA LEU A 154 0.27 17.94 19.84
C LEU A 154 0.34 19.11 20.85
N PRO A 155 1.50 19.36 21.49
CA PRO A 155 1.59 20.35 22.60
C PRO A 155 1.19 21.76 22.21
N SER A 156 1.36 22.12 20.92
CA SER A 156 1.06 23.47 20.40
C SER A 156 -0.43 23.73 20.14
N VAL A 157 -1.29 22.68 20.22
CA VAL A 157 -2.72 22.80 19.89
C VAL A 157 -3.54 21.98 20.87
N ASP A 158 -4.27 22.67 21.75
CA ASP A 158 -5.09 22.02 22.77
C ASP A 158 -6.11 21.03 22.16
N GLY A 159 -6.11 19.83 22.71
CA GLY A 159 -6.99 18.74 22.28
C GLY A 159 -6.71 18.23 20.86
N ALA A 160 -5.53 18.48 20.30
CA ALA A 160 -5.07 17.91 19.04
C ALA A 160 -4.12 16.74 19.27
N SER A 161 -4.19 15.75 18.41
CA SER A 161 -3.30 14.58 18.44
C SER A 161 -2.92 14.14 17.03
N PHE A 162 -1.88 13.36 16.95
CA PHE A 162 -1.44 12.68 15.72
C PHE A 162 -0.99 11.26 16.05
N ILE A 163 -0.68 10.48 15.01
CA ILE A 163 -0.10 9.15 15.18
C ILE A 163 1.40 9.22 14.97
N ALA A 164 2.15 9.04 16.05
CA ALA A 164 3.59 8.89 15.99
C ALA A 164 3.96 7.53 15.37
N THR A 165 4.99 7.51 14.53
CA THR A 165 5.49 6.32 13.88
C THR A 165 6.88 5.97 14.40
N ALA A 166 7.24 4.68 14.37
CA ALA A 166 8.50 4.18 14.91
C ALA A 166 9.73 4.82 14.26
N ASP A 167 9.62 5.27 13.01
CA ASP A 167 10.67 5.98 12.28
C ASP A 167 10.79 7.46 12.67
N LYS A 168 10.02 7.92 13.68
CA LYS A 168 9.95 9.31 14.14
C LYS A 168 9.60 10.33 13.05
N GLN A 169 9.14 9.88 11.89
CA GLN A 169 8.64 10.73 10.84
C GLN A 169 7.11 10.69 10.88
N ASN A 170 6.52 11.68 11.55
CA ASN A 170 5.08 11.79 11.60
C ASN A 170 4.54 12.12 10.21
N LYS A 171 3.74 11.22 9.67
CA LYS A 171 3.18 11.35 8.31
C LYS A 171 1.70 11.68 8.41
N LEU A 172 1.30 12.79 7.83
CA LEU A 172 -0.11 13.20 7.75
C LEU A 172 -1.00 12.08 7.22
N GLY A 173 -0.52 11.36 6.18
CA GLY A 173 -1.27 10.24 5.58
C GLY A 173 -1.60 9.10 6.54
N VAL A 174 -0.72 8.81 7.52
CA VAL A 174 -0.97 7.80 8.56
C VAL A 174 -2.15 8.25 9.44
N THR A 175 -2.11 9.48 9.94
CA THR A 175 -3.17 10.05 10.78
C THR A 175 -4.50 10.13 10.04
N ALA A 176 -4.48 10.58 8.78
CA ALA A 176 -5.67 10.68 7.94
C ALA A 176 -6.32 9.31 7.65
N LEU A 177 -5.51 8.32 7.26
CA LEU A 177 -6.02 6.98 6.98
C LEU A 177 -6.56 6.31 8.25
N LEU A 178 -5.91 6.51 9.41
CA LEU A 178 -6.45 5.98 10.65
C LEU A 178 -7.78 6.66 11.02
N CYS A 179 -7.88 7.97 10.89
CA CYS A 179 -9.14 8.69 11.12
C CYS A 179 -10.28 8.13 10.25
N LEU A 180 -9.99 7.82 8.98
CA LEU A 180 -10.95 7.16 8.08
C LEU A 180 -11.25 5.72 8.52
N ALA A 181 -10.25 4.95 8.97
CA ALA A 181 -10.44 3.59 9.46
C ALA A 181 -11.38 3.56 10.68
N LEU A 182 -11.20 4.49 11.61
CA LEU A 182 -12.06 4.66 12.77
C LEU A 182 -13.49 5.05 12.38
N ALA A 183 -13.66 5.89 11.36
CA ALA A 183 -14.97 6.26 10.83
C ALA A 183 -15.68 5.11 10.10
N GLN A 184 -14.92 4.17 9.52
CA GLN A 184 -15.45 2.97 8.85
C GLN A 184 -15.62 1.77 9.78
N TYR A 185 -15.19 1.88 11.04
CA TYR A 185 -15.40 0.82 12.03
C TYR A 185 -16.90 0.58 12.29
N PRO A 186 -17.36 -0.65 12.60
CA PRO A 186 -18.79 -0.95 12.81
C PRO A 186 -19.50 -0.06 13.84
N ASN A 187 -18.81 0.31 14.90
CA ASN A 187 -19.30 1.22 15.93
C ASN A 187 -18.39 2.47 15.98
N PRO A 188 -18.51 3.39 15.03
CA PRO A 188 -17.56 4.50 14.88
C PRO A 188 -17.63 5.51 16.02
N GLU A 189 -18.77 5.59 16.73
CA GLU A 189 -19.00 6.46 17.91
C GLU A 189 -18.03 6.14 19.06
N ARG A 190 -17.58 4.89 19.16
CA ARG A 190 -16.55 4.47 20.14
C ARG A 190 -15.25 5.28 20.03
N TYR A 191 -14.98 5.84 18.87
CA TYR A 191 -13.75 6.54 18.56
C TYR A 191 -13.95 8.03 18.26
N ASP A 192 -15.12 8.60 18.58
CA ASP A 192 -15.45 10.00 18.26
C ASP A 192 -14.44 10.99 18.86
N ASP A 193 -14.08 10.83 20.13
CA ASP A 193 -13.06 11.68 20.76
C ASP A 193 -11.73 11.60 20.05
N VAL A 194 -11.24 10.38 19.80
CA VAL A 194 -9.96 10.17 19.10
C VAL A 194 -10.00 10.80 17.72
N ARG A 195 -11.09 10.60 16.98
CA ARG A 195 -11.24 11.18 15.63
C ARG A 195 -11.20 12.70 15.66
N GLN A 196 -11.91 13.33 16.62
CA GLN A 196 -11.91 14.79 16.76
C GLN A 196 -10.50 15.31 17.05
N ARG A 197 -9.75 14.65 17.93
CA ARG A 197 -8.37 15.02 18.25
C ARG A 197 -7.45 14.87 17.03
N LEU A 198 -7.57 13.79 16.26
CA LEU A 198 -6.83 13.59 15.01
C LEU A 198 -7.19 14.62 13.95
N ILE A 199 -8.47 14.98 13.81
CA ILE A 199 -8.91 16.03 12.87
C ILE A 199 -8.31 17.38 13.26
N LYS A 200 -8.34 17.75 14.54
CA LYS A 200 -7.70 18.98 15.02
C LYS A 200 -6.20 18.98 14.71
N GLY A 201 -5.52 17.86 14.94
CA GLY A 201 -4.10 17.72 14.60
C GLY A 201 -3.84 17.90 13.11
N MET A 202 -4.65 17.30 12.24
CA MET A 202 -4.51 17.48 10.79
C MET A 202 -4.77 18.94 10.36
N LEU A 203 -5.81 19.56 10.89
CA LEU A 203 -6.15 20.96 10.54
C LEU A 203 -5.06 21.94 10.95
N SER A 204 -4.35 21.69 12.07
CA SER A 204 -3.22 22.53 12.49
C SER A 204 -2.03 22.47 11.55
N LEU A 205 -1.94 21.45 10.70
CA LEU A 205 -0.91 21.29 9.67
C LEU A 205 -1.30 21.94 8.33
N GLN A 206 -2.47 22.54 8.24
CA GLN A 206 -2.89 23.24 7.04
C GLN A 206 -2.33 24.67 7.02
N ARG A 207 -1.65 25.01 5.93
CA ARG A 207 -1.10 26.34 5.70
C ARG A 207 -2.19 27.30 5.21
N PRO A 208 -2.00 28.64 5.31
CA PRO A 208 -2.93 29.62 4.75
C PRO A 208 -3.20 29.44 3.24
N SER A 209 -2.29 28.83 2.51
CA SER A 209 -2.45 28.47 1.09
C SER A 209 -3.43 27.30 0.86
N GLY A 210 -3.93 26.66 1.92
CA GLY A 210 -4.74 25.45 1.84
C GLY A 210 -3.93 24.16 1.74
N MET A 211 -2.63 24.22 1.49
CA MET A 211 -1.76 23.05 1.44
C MET A 211 -1.48 22.53 2.85
N PHE A 212 -1.24 21.22 2.94
CA PHE A 212 -0.88 20.57 4.21
C PHE A 212 0.62 20.30 4.29
N VAL A 213 1.16 20.35 5.50
CA VAL A 213 2.46 19.77 5.82
C VAL A 213 2.32 18.26 5.85
N THR A 214 3.03 17.55 4.97
CA THR A 214 2.84 16.09 4.77
C THR A 214 3.70 15.23 5.67
N ALA A 215 4.86 15.76 6.09
CA ALA A 215 5.74 15.14 7.07
C ALA A 215 6.21 16.25 8.04
N PHE A 216 6.18 15.97 9.32
CA PHE A 216 6.52 16.94 10.35
C PHE A 216 7.39 16.29 11.42
N PRO A 217 8.26 17.07 12.06
CA PRO A 217 9.15 16.55 13.09
C PRO A 217 8.37 16.03 14.28
N PRO A 218 9.00 15.24 15.19
CA PRO A 218 8.44 14.90 16.49
C PRO A 218 7.96 16.16 17.23
N ALA A 219 6.95 16.01 18.07
CA ALA A 219 6.31 17.12 18.78
C ALA A 219 7.31 18.05 19.52
N GLU A 220 8.45 17.52 19.95
CA GLU A 220 9.53 18.23 20.64
C GLU A 220 10.25 19.27 19.75
N GLN A 221 10.05 19.22 18.44
CA GLN A 221 10.68 20.13 17.46
C GLN A 221 9.66 21.08 16.80
N ILE A 222 8.39 20.99 17.18
CA ILE A 222 7.34 21.90 16.72
C ILE A 222 7.24 23.03 17.74
N THR A 223 8.16 23.99 17.66
CA THR A 223 8.13 25.25 18.41
C THR A 223 7.74 26.42 17.54
#